data_0152943ce53261d591c12bba409e22bc
#
_entry.id   0152943ce53261d591c12bba409e22bc
#
_cell.length_a   1.000
_cell.length_b   1.000
_cell.length_c   1.000
_cell.angle_alpha   90.00
_cell.angle_beta   90.00
_cell.angle_gamma   90.00
#
_symmetry.space_group_name_H-M   'P 1'
#
loop_
_entity.id
_entity.type
_entity.pdbx_description
1 polymer ?
#
loop_
_entity_poly.entity_id
_entity_poly.type
_entity_poly.pdbx_seq_one_letter_code
_entity_poly.pdbx_strand_id
1 'polypeptide(L)'
;MSLQAQPPEASEPETPHLDFAGTTPYEDYVQADVLTHLQHTLSDDPGEMVFLVTTQVMELWFTVIVHEWETAAKALRGDDVPTAVAALKRSVRELEALNASWRPLAQLTPAQFNSYRAALGEGSGFQSAMYRRMEFLLGDKSASMLVPHRAAPRVYAELEKALHEPSLYDEVLRLLDRRGYAVPDAVLSRDVSQRYEPSAEVEATWTALYSGDPEAELARLGEALTNVAELVWRWRNDHLVATRRAMGAKAGTGGSAGVAWLEKRAQKNVFPELWTARSHV
;
A
#
# COMPACT_ATOMS: atom_id res chain seq x y z
N MET A 1 56.38 34.38 -0.91
CA MET A 1 55.40 34.82 0.08
C MET A 1 54.21 33.87 -0.06
N SER A 2 54.13 32.83 0.79
CA SER A 2 53.00 31.87 0.78
C SER A 2 51.90 32.46 1.66
N LEU A 3 50.75 32.73 1.08
CA LEU A 3 49.51 33.03 1.80
C LEU A 3 48.99 31.72 2.41
N GLN A 4 49.18 31.57 3.72
CA GLN A 4 48.50 30.55 4.49
C GLN A 4 47.01 30.95 4.61
N ALA A 5 46.10 30.18 4.01
CA ALA A 5 44.68 30.32 4.24
C ALA A 5 44.37 29.96 5.71
N GLN A 6 43.78 30.88 6.46
CA GLN A 6 43.27 30.62 7.79
C GLN A 6 42.12 29.59 7.68
N PRO A 7 42.06 28.59 8.57
CA PRO A 7 40.88 27.71 8.64
C PRO A 7 39.66 28.53 9.02
N PRO A 8 38.46 28.16 8.51
CA PRO A 8 37.25 28.85 8.88
C PRO A 8 37.02 28.76 10.39
N GLU A 9 36.74 29.89 11.03
CA GLU A 9 36.34 29.94 12.44
C GLU A 9 35.18 28.98 12.64
N ALA A 10 35.32 28.06 13.61
CA ALA A 10 34.25 27.21 14.05
C ALA A 10 33.12 28.10 14.59
N SER A 11 31.99 28.17 13.91
CA SER A 11 30.78 28.81 14.43
C SER A 11 30.42 28.18 15.77
N GLU A 12 30.19 29.01 16.79
CA GLU A 12 29.69 28.52 18.06
C GLU A 12 28.46 27.64 17.81
N PRO A 13 28.30 26.51 18.54
CA PRO A 13 27.12 25.65 18.37
C PRO A 13 25.87 26.50 18.60
N GLU A 14 25.01 26.62 17.58
CA GLU A 14 23.74 27.31 17.71
C GLU A 14 22.94 26.69 18.86
N THR A 15 22.65 27.45 19.87
CA THR A 15 21.80 27.00 20.98
C THR A 15 20.40 26.79 20.43
N PRO A 16 19.80 25.59 20.57
CA PRO A 16 18.45 25.37 20.04
C PRO A 16 17.45 26.31 20.71
N HIS A 17 16.51 26.82 19.90
CA HIS A 17 15.40 27.62 20.41
C HIS A 17 14.46 26.72 21.21
N LEU A 18 14.31 26.96 22.51
CA LEU A 18 13.57 26.11 23.45
C LEU A 18 12.34 26.79 24.04
N ASP A 19 12.13 28.09 23.79
CA ASP A 19 11.03 28.87 24.34
C ASP A 19 10.05 29.27 23.23
N PHE A 20 8.80 28.79 23.33
CA PHE A 20 7.74 29.00 22.36
C PHE A 20 6.52 29.63 23.03
N ALA A 21 5.96 30.67 22.42
CA ALA A 21 4.71 31.28 22.87
C ALA A 21 3.52 30.42 22.40
N GLY A 22 3.16 29.39 23.16
CA GLY A 22 2.08 28.45 22.83
C GLY A 22 2.59 27.04 22.55
N THR A 23 2.02 26.36 21.57
CA THR A 23 2.47 25.03 21.13
C THR A 23 3.80 25.12 20.36
N THR A 24 4.52 24.00 20.29
CA THR A 24 5.72 23.94 19.46
C THR A 24 5.37 23.81 17.97
N PRO A 25 6.21 24.34 17.05
CA PRO A 25 6.00 24.13 15.61
C PRO A 25 5.92 22.64 15.22
N TYR A 26 6.57 21.78 15.98
CA TYR A 26 6.46 20.31 15.80
C TYR A 26 5.05 19.81 16.11
N GLU A 27 4.47 20.24 17.24
CA GLU A 27 3.12 19.84 17.62
C GLU A 27 2.07 20.39 16.66
N ASP A 28 2.21 21.66 16.24
CA ASP A 28 1.29 22.27 15.27
C ASP A 28 1.27 21.55 13.94
N TYR A 29 2.43 21.04 13.48
CA TYR A 29 2.54 20.34 12.22
C TYR A 29 2.17 18.86 12.31
N VAL A 30 2.73 18.13 13.29
CA VAL A 30 2.56 16.68 13.44
C VAL A 30 1.24 16.34 14.12
N GLN A 31 0.69 17.24 14.96
CA GLN A 31 -0.49 17.03 15.82
C GLN A 31 -0.34 15.77 16.69
N ALA A 32 0.86 15.62 17.29
CA ALA A 32 1.23 14.43 18.03
C ALA A 32 0.30 14.19 19.22
N ASP A 33 -0.15 15.27 19.90
CA ASP A 33 -1.12 15.17 20.98
C ASP A 33 -2.44 14.55 20.51
N VAL A 34 -2.96 14.99 19.36
CA VAL A 34 -4.17 14.39 18.77
C VAL A 34 -3.95 12.92 18.44
N LEU A 35 -2.85 12.60 17.75
CA LEU A 35 -2.55 11.22 17.31
C LEU A 35 -2.40 10.26 18.49
N THR A 36 -1.78 10.70 19.59
CA THR A 36 -1.51 9.87 20.77
C THR A 36 -2.69 9.77 21.73
N HIS A 37 -3.81 10.45 21.47
CA HIS A 37 -5.05 10.38 22.25
C HIS A 37 -6.23 9.74 21.49
N LEU A 38 -6.00 9.14 20.33
CA LEU A 38 -7.02 8.42 19.55
C LEU A 38 -7.16 6.93 19.93
N GLN A 39 -6.42 6.46 20.93
CA GLN A 39 -6.39 5.05 21.33
C GLN A 39 -7.39 4.78 22.46
N HIS A 40 -8.64 4.45 22.06
CA HIS A 40 -9.71 4.09 22.99
C HIS A 40 -9.95 2.59 22.92
N THR A 41 -9.42 1.83 23.90
CA THR A 41 -9.64 0.39 24.00
C THR A 41 -11.08 0.09 24.44
N LEU A 42 -11.60 -1.06 24.03
CA LEU A 42 -12.95 -1.57 24.34
C LEU A 42 -12.93 -2.55 25.54
N SER A 43 -11.74 -2.96 25.96
CA SER A 43 -11.52 -3.86 27.10
C SER A 43 -10.36 -3.40 27.97
N ASP A 44 -10.17 -4.03 29.12
CA ASP A 44 -9.05 -3.78 30.03
C ASP A 44 -7.82 -4.65 29.71
N ASP A 45 -7.84 -5.43 28.63
CA ASP A 45 -6.71 -6.29 28.24
C ASP A 45 -5.58 -5.45 27.63
N PRO A 46 -4.35 -5.50 28.19
CA PRO A 46 -3.23 -4.70 27.71
C PRO A 46 -2.80 -5.05 26.26
N GLY A 47 -3.14 -6.23 25.77
CA GLY A 47 -2.86 -6.65 24.40
C GLY A 47 -3.72 -5.92 23.37
N GLU A 48 -4.89 -5.40 23.75
CA GLU A 48 -5.75 -4.64 22.86
C GLU A 48 -5.09 -3.33 22.40
N MET A 49 -4.37 -2.63 23.29
CA MET A 49 -3.66 -1.40 22.92
C MET A 49 -2.64 -1.67 21.78
N VAL A 50 -1.90 -2.77 21.84
CA VAL A 50 -0.97 -3.15 20.77
C VAL A 50 -1.70 -3.40 19.45
N PHE A 51 -2.85 -4.09 19.51
CA PHE A 51 -3.67 -4.34 18.33
C PHE A 51 -4.21 -3.05 17.73
N LEU A 52 -4.79 -2.18 18.53
CA LEU A 52 -5.39 -0.91 18.11
C LEU A 52 -4.34 0.02 17.48
N VAL A 53 -3.23 0.27 18.19
CA VAL A 53 -2.15 1.16 17.69
C VAL A 53 -1.55 0.60 16.41
N THR A 54 -1.27 -0.71 16.35
CA THR A 54 -0.72 -1.31 15.14
C THR A 54 -1.67 -1.15 13.95
N THR A 55 -2.98 -1.32 14.17
CA THR A 55 -3.99 -1.12 13.10
C THR A 55 -4.04 0.34 12.65
N GLN A 56 -3.99 1.30 13.57
CA GLN A 56 -3.92 2.73 13.23
C GLN A 56 -2.66 3.09 12.43
N VAL A 57 -1.51 2.54 12.81
CA VAL A 57 -0.24 2.71 12.07
C VAL A 57 -0.35 2.13 10.65
N MET A 58 -1.00 0.97 10.48
CA MET A 58 -1.25 0.43 9.14
C MET A 58 -2.12 1.35 8.28
N GLU A 59 -3.17 1.96 8.84
CA GLU A 59 -4.02 2.94 8.12
C GLU A 59 -3.23 4.18 7.67
N LEU A 60 -2.28 4.66 8.47
CA LEU A 60 -1.38 5.75 8.10
C LEU A 60 -0.42 5.33 6.98
N TRP A 61 0.14 4.11 7.03
CA TRP A 61 0.95 3.58 5.93
C TRP A 61 0.15 3.42 4.64
N PHE A 62 -1.10 2.94 4.71
CA PHE A 62 -1.97 2.88 3.54
C PHE A 62 -2.15 4.26 2.91
N THR A 63 -2.31 5.30 3.74
CA THR A 63 -2.47 6.69 3.27
C THR A 63 -1.26 7.17 2.47
N VAL A 64 -0.05 6.94 2.99
CA VAL A 64 1.20 7.34 2.32
C VAL A 64 1.42 6.54 1.02
N ILE A 65 1.22 5.22 1.07
CA ILE A 65 1.37 4.34 -0.10
C ILE A 65 0.38 4.72 -1.21
N VAL A 66 -0.87 5.01 -0.86
CA VAL A 66 -1.88 5.49 -1.83
C VAL A 66 -1.42 6.79 -2.47
N HIS A 67 -0.90 7.74 -1.69
CA HIS A 67 -0.36 9.01 -2.20
C HIS A 67 0.77 8.79 -3.22
N GLU A 68 1.73 7.90 -2.92
CA GLU A 68 2.83 7.58 -3.83
C GLU A 68 2.35 6.90 -5.12
N TRP A 69 1.40 5.98 -5.03
CA TRP A 69 0.87 5.31 -6.23
C TRP A 69 -0.01 6.22 -7.09
N GLU A 70 -0.76 7.14 -6.49
CA GLU A 70 -1.48 8.19 -7.24
C GLU A 70 -0.50 9.16 -7.92
N THR A 71 0.60 9.48 -7.26
CA THR A 71 1.69 10.28 -7.84
C THR A 71 2.31 9.55 -9.03
N ALA A 72 2.61 8.26 -8.90
CA ALA A 72 3.12 7.44 -9.99
C ALA A 72 2.13 7.36 -11.15
N ALA A 73 0.84 7.09 -10.89
CA ALA A 73 -0.19 7.02 -11.92
C ALA A 73 -0.35 8.36 -12.67
N LYS A 74 -0.30 9.48 -11.94
CA LYS A 74 -0.33 10.83 -12.55
C LYS A 74 0.90 11.08 -13.45
N ALA A 75 2.08 10.69 -13.00
CA ALA A 75 3.32 10.83 -13.77
C ALA A 75 3.27 9.98 -15.05
N LEU A 76 2.79 8.72 -14.97
CA LEU A 76 2.60 7.84 -16.13
C LEU A 76 1.63 8.42 -17.16
N ARG A 77 0.53 9.06 -16.73
CA ARG A 77 -0.38 9.78 -17.64
C ARG A 77 0.30 10.91 -18.39
N GLY A 78 1.25 11.59 -17.74
CA GLY A 78 2.07 12.65 -18.32
C GLY A 78 3.32 12.16 -19.04
N ASP A 79 3.50 10.85 -19.22
CA ASP A 79 4.67 10.24 -19.86
C ASP A 79 6.00 10.47 -19.10
N ASP A 80 5.93 10.81 -17.81
CA ASP A 80 7.07 11.03 -16.91
C ASP A 80 7.39 9.76 -16.12
N VAL A 81 8.04 8.81 -16.80
CA VAL A 81 8.44 7.52 -16.21
C VAL A 81 9.46 7.67 -15.07
N PRO A 82 10.46 8.57 -15.14
CA PRO A 82 11.39 8.78 -14.02
C PRO A 82 10.70 9.16 -12.72
N THR A 83 9.75 10.09 -12.74
CA THR A 83 8.96 10.48 -11.56
C THR A 83 8.10 9.32 -11.05
N ALA A 84 7.48 8.55 -11.95
CA ALA A 84 6.71 7.37 -11.57
C ALA A 84 7.59 6.32 -10.86
N VAL A 85 8.74 5.98 -11.42
CA VAL A 85 9.70 5.04 -10.82
C VAL A 85 10.21 5.54 -9.47
N ALA A 86 10.46 6.85 -9.32
CA ALA A 86 10.88 7.43 -8.04
C ALA A 86 9.79 7.27 -6.95
N ALA A 87 8.52 7.53 -7.28
CA ALA A 87 7.38 7.34 -6.37
C ALA A 87 7.21 5.85 -5.99
N LEU A 88 7.27 4.93 -6.96
CA LEU A 88 7.23 3.49 -6.71
C LEU A 88 8.36 3.03 -5.80
N LYS A 89 9.58 3.52 -6.00
CA LYS A 89 10.73 3.19 -5.14
C LYS A 89 10.57 3.69 -3.70
N ARG A 90 9.93 4.86 -3.49
CA ARG A 90 9.60 5.32 -2.12
C ARG A 90 8.56 4.40 -1.50
N SER A 91 7.50 4.07 -2.24
CA SER A 91 6.45 3.18 -1.73
C SER A 91 6.95 1.77 -1.36
N VAL A 92 8.05 1.30 -1.94
CA VAL A 92 8.72 0.05 -1.53
C VAL A 92 9.16 0.13 -0.06
N ARG A 93 9.77 1.25 0.38
CA ARG A 93 10.21 1.42 1.77
C ARG A 93 9.03 1.53 2.74
N GLU A 94 7.96 2.17 2.30
CA GLU A 94 6.70 2.29 3.04
C GLU A 94 6.01 0.92 3.19
N LEU A 95 5.99 0.10 2.12
CA LEU A 95 5.49 -1.27 2.17
C LEU A 95 6.35 -2.17 3.08
N GLU A 96 7.66 -2.00 3.11
CA GLU A 96 8.54 -2.71 4.07
C GLU A 96 8.17 -2.37 5.52
N ALA A 97 7.91 -1.09 5.82
CA ALA A 97 7.47 -0.65 7.14
C ALA A 97 6.06 -1.16 7.47
N LEU A 98 5.13 -1.12 6.50
CA LEU A 98 3.80 -1.71 6.63
C LEU A 98 3.89 -3.21 6.94
N ASN A 99 4.72 -3.97 6.22
CA ASN A 99 4.92 -5.41 6.47
C ASN A 99 5.50 -5.66 7.86
N ALA A 100 6.44 -4.83 8.30
CA ALA A 100 7.01 -4.93 9.64
C ALA A 100 5.95 -4.73 10.75
N SER A 101 4.84 -4.05 10.47
CA SER A 101 3.74 -3.84 11.43
C SER A 101 3.01 -5.13 11.81
N TRP A 102 3.15 -6.24 11.06
CA TRP A 102 2.64 -7.54 11.48
C TRP A 102 3.40 -8.18 12.64
N ARG A 103 4.66 -7.79 12.88
CA ARG A 103 5.52 -8.41 13.90
C ARG A 103 4.96 -8.29 15.32
N PRO A 104 4.51 -7.13 15.80
CA PRO A 104 3.86 -7.02 17.11
C PRO A 104 2.60 -7.90 17.21
N LEU A 105 1.76 -7.91 16.18
CA LEU A 105 0.52 -8.70 16.18
C LEU A 105 0.79 -10.21 16.14
N ALA A 106 1.83 -10.64 15.44
CA ALA A 106 2.24 -12.05 15.39
C ALA A 106 2.74 -12.60 16.74
N GLN A 107 3.06 -11.74 17.71
CA GLN A 107 3.44 -12.15 19.06
C GLN A 107 2.24 -12.37 20.00
N LEU A 108 1.06 -11.88 19.63
CA LEU A 108 -0.16 -12.10 20.42
C LEU A 108 -0.49 -13.60 20.49
N THR A 109 -0.60 -14.12 21.70
CA THR A 109 -1.03 -15.50 21.92
C THR A 109 -2.54 -15.63 21.63
N PRO A 110 -3.05 -16.85 21.35
CA PRO A 110 -4.48 -17.06 21.18
C PRO A 110 -5.30 -16.64 22.41
N ALA A 111 -4.77 -16.78 23.62
CA ALA A 111 -5.43 -16.36 24.85
C ALA A 111 -5.57 -14.82 24.90
N GLN A 112 -4.48 -14.08 24.63
CA GLN A 112 -4.49 -12.63 24.59
C GLN A 112 -5.43 -12.07 23.52
N PHE A 113 -5.41 -12.65 22.32
CA PHE A 113 -6.32 -12.19 21.26
C PHE A 113 -7.80 -12.51 21.60
N ASN A 114 -8.08 -13.65 22.20
CA ASN A 114 -9.44 -14.05 22.58
C ASN A 114 -10.01 -13.22 23.74
N SER A 115 -9.17 -12.63 24.61
CA SER A 115 -9.64 -11.85 25.77
C SER A 115 -10.41 -10.58 25.35
N TYR A 116 -9.99 -9.91 24.25
CA TYR A 116 -10.66 -8.71 23.75
C TYR A 116 -11.41 -8.92 22.42
N ARG A 117 -11.22 -10.07 21.73
CA ARG A 117 -11.83 -10.32 20.42
C ARG A 117 -13.34 -10.14 20.41
N ALA A 118 -14.03 -10.53 21.48
CA ALA A 118 -15.49 -10.36 21.59
C ALA A 118 -15.91 -8.90 21.64
N ALA A 119 -15.10 -8.02 22.24
CA ALA A 119 -15.35 -6.59 22.30
C ALA A 119 -15.24 -5.91 20.94
N LEU A 120 -14.45 -6.46 19.99
CA LEU A 120 -14.35 -5.93 18.64
C LEU A 120 -15.66 -6.06 17.83
N GLY A 121 -16.60 -6.90 18.25
CA GLY A 121 -17.87 -7.12 17.58
C GLY A 121 -17.72 -7.53 16.13
N GLU A 122 -18.33 -6.79 15.21
CA GLU A 122 -18.25 -7.00 13.76
C GLU A 122 -17.06 -6.28 13.10
N GLY A 123 -16.21 -5.58 13.87
CA GLY A 123 -15.04 -4.86 13.36
C GLY A 123 -14.05 -5.81 12.68
N SER A 124 -13.64 -5.45 11.45
CA SER A 124 -12.73 -6.26 10.66
C SER A 124 -11.93 -5.41 9.68
N GLY A 125 -10.67 -5.76 9.46
CA GLY A 125 -9.77 -5.08 8.53
C GLY A 125 -10.28 -5.02 7.09
N PHE A 126 -11.20 -5.91 6.66
CA PHE A 126 -11.80 -5.80 5.33
C PHE A 126 -12.70 -4.56 5.17
N GLN A 127 -13.07 -3.90 6.27
CA GLN A 127 -13.86 -2.66 6.30
C GLN A 127 -12.97 -1.40 6.17
N SER A 128 -11.64 -1.53 6.10
CA SER A 128 -10.76 -0.39 5.89
C SER A 128 -10.99 0.23 4.51
N ALA A 129 -11.35 1.52 4.48
CA ALA A 129 -11.54 2.28 3.25
C ALA A 129 -10.21 2.55 2.53
N MET A 130 -9.14 2.85 3.29
CA MET A 130 -7.82 3.10 2.71
C MET A 130 -7.23 1.83 2.08
N TYR A 131 -7.40 0.68 2.73
CA TYR A 131 -7.02 -0.59 2.14
C TYR A 131 -7.81 -0.90 0.86
N ARG A 132 -9.12 -0.59 0.81
CA ARG A 132 -9.90 -0.71 -0.44
C ARG A 132 -9.33 0.18 -1.55
N ARG A 133 -8.97 1.42 -1.21
CA ARG A 133 -8.36 2.36 -2.16
C ARG A 133 -7.03 1.83 -2.72
N MET A 134 -6.17 1.25 -1.86
CA MET A 134 -4.97 0.53 -2.29
C MET A 134 -5.30 -0.58 -3.29
N GLU A 135 -6.26 -1.46 -2.98
CA GLU A 135 -6.65 -2.56 -3.86
C GLU A 135 -7.16 -2.06 -5.21
N PHE A 136 -7.92 -0.96 -5.23
CA PHE A 136 -8.40 -0.37 -6.48
C PHE A 136 -7.26 0.19 -7.34
N LEU A 137 -6.26 0.82 -6.73
CA LEU A 137 -5.05 1.26 -7.44
C LEU A 137 -4.23 0.09 -7.99
N LEU A 138 -4.27 -1.07 -7.36
CA LEU A 138 -3.63 -2.30 -7.84
C LEU A 138 -4.44 -3.05 -8.90
N GLY A 139 -5.65 -2.58 -9.25
CA GLY A 139 -6.55 -3.23 -10.21
C GLY A 139 -7.38 -4.37 -9.63
N ASP A 140 -7.33 -4.64 -8.32
CA ASP A 140 -8.19 -5.64 -7.66
C ASP A 140 -9.52 -4.98 -7.28
N LYS A 141 -10.42 -4.84 -8.25
CA LYS A 141 -11.65 -4.07 -8.17
C LYS A 141 -12.92 -4.92 -8.21
N SER A 142 -13.93 -4.51 -7.43
CA SER A 142 -15.29 -5.06 -7.49
C SER A 142 -16.25 -4.09 -6.79
N ALA A 143 -17.44 -3.86 -7.36
CA ALA A 143 -18.50 -3.06 -6.74
C ALA A 143 -18.96 -3.62 -5.38
N SER A 144 -18.81 -4.93 -5.14
CA SER A 144 -19.13 -5.56 -3.85
C SER A 144 -18.24 -5.04 -2.70
N MET A 145 -17.06 -4.50 -3.01
CA MET A 145 -16.15 -3.92 -2.01
C MET A 145 -16.65 -2.59 -1.44
N LEU A 146 -17.63 -1.93 -2.08
CA LEU A 146 -18.26 -0.71 -1.59
C LEU A 146 -19.33 -0.98 -0.52
N VAL A 147 -19.87 -2.19 -0.48
CA VAL A 147 -21.03 -2.54 0.35
C VAL A 147 -20.84 -2.20 1.85
N PRO A 148 -19.68 -2.49 2.48
CA PRO A 148 -19.47 -2.16 3.89
C PRO A 148 -19.51 -0.65 4.21
N HIS A 149 -19.33 0.20 3.19
CA HIS A 149 -19.19 1.65 3.36
C HIS A 149 -20.49 2.44 3.09
N ARG A 150 -21.60 1.78 2.74
CA ARG A 150 -22.88 2.43 2.39
C ARG A 150 -23.43 3.38 3.46
N ALA A 151 -23.18 3.07 4.73
CA ALA A 151 -23.61 3.90 5.87
C ALA A 151 -22.75 5.16 6.09
N ALA A 152 -21.61 5.30 5.36
CA ALA A 152 -20.70 6.44 5.44
C ALA A 152 -20.65 7.18 4.09
N PRO A 153 -21.58 8.11 3.79
CA PRO A 153 -21.77 8.65 2.44
C PRO A 153 -20.52 9.28 1.82
N ARG A 154 -19.72 10.00 2.60
CA ARG A 154 -18.47 10.60 2.13
C ARG A 154 -17.45 9.53 1.70
N VAL A 155 -17.21 8.55 2.56
CA VAL A 155 -16.28 7.44 2.30
C VAL A 155 -16.76 6.61 1.11
N TYR A 156 -18.06 6.34 1.04
CA TYR A 156 -18.68 5.62 -0.08
C TYR A 156 -18.43 6.34 -1.42
N ALA A 157 -18.70 7.64 -1.49
CA ALA A 157 -18.50 8.44 -2.70
C ALA A 157 -17.02 8.49 -3.13
N GLU A 158 -16.09 8.62 -2.18
CA GLU A 158 -14.64 8.60 -2.46
C GLU A 158 -14.22 7.23 -3.04
N LEU A 159 -14.68 6.13 -2.47
CA LEU A 159 -14.38 4.78 -2.95
C LEU A 159 -15.08 4.48 -4.29
N GLU A 160 -16.32 4.92 -4.48
CA GLU A 160 -17.06 4.76 -5.74
C GLU A 160 -16.32 5.48 -6.89
N LYS A 161 -15.84 6.69 -6.64
CA LYS A 161 -14.97 7.41 -7.58
C LYS A 161 -13.73 6.60 -7.91
N ALA A 162 -12.98 6.14 -6.89
CA ALA A 162 -11.77 5.34 -7.07
C ALA A 162 -12.01 4.01 -7.80
N LEU A 163 -13.19 3.39 -7.62
CA LEU A 163 -13.59 2.19 -8.34
C LEU A 163 -13.63 2.42 -9.86
N HIS A 164 -14.13 3.58 -10.30
CA HIS A 164 -14.31 3.92 -11.72
C HIS A 164 -13.11 4.67 -12.33
N GLU A 165 -12.09 5.04 -11.54
CA GLU A 165 -10.84 5.60 -12.05
C GLU A 165 -9.89 4.48 -12.52
N PRO A 166 -9.03 4.72 -13.52
CA PRO A 166 -7.99 3.77 -13.91
C PRO A 166 -7.09 3.39 -12.75
N SER A 167 -6.68 2.12 -12.69
CA SER A 167 -5.66 1.66 -11.76
C SER A 167 -4.26 2.11 -12.18
N LEU A 168 -3.28 1.96 -11.31
CA LEU A 168 -1.87 2.18 -11.63
C LEU A 168 -1.44 1.34 -12.84
N TYR A 169 -1.89 0.07 -12.91
CA TYR A 169 -1.54 -0.80 -14.04
C TYR A 169 -2.25 -0.42 -15.33
N ASP A 170 -3.48 0.09 -15.29
CA ASP A 170 -4.13 0.66 -16.47
C ASP A 170 -3.32 1.83 -17.06
N GLU A 171 -2.73 2.68 -16.20
CA GLU A 171 -1.89 3.79 -16.67
C GLU A 171 -0.57 3.31 -17.28
N VAL A 172 -0.01 2.21 -16.75
CA VAL A 172 1.17 1.54 -17.35
C VAL A 172 0.82 1.00 -18.74
N LEU A 173 -0.29 0.30 -18.89
CA LEU A 173 -0.72 -0.27 -20.18
C LEU A 173 -0.99 0.82 -21.22
N ARG A 174 -1.63 1.92 -20.81
CA ARG A 174 -1.82 3.11 -21.66
C ARG A 174 -0.50 3.79 -22.04
N LEU A 175 0.48 3.80 -21.13
CA LEU A 175 1.82 4.30 -21.44
C LEU A 175 2.50 3.42 -22.49
N LEU A 176 2.46 2.08 -22.34
CA LEU A 176 3.03 1.14 -23.29
C LEU A 176 2.43 1.34 -24.70
N ASP A 177 1.10 1.47 -24.78
CA ASP A 177 0.41 1.75 -26.04
C ASP A 177 0.87 3.07 -26.67
N ARG A 178 0.90 4.17 -25.90
CA ARG A 178 1.41 5.48 -26.40
C ARG A 178 2.85 5.44 -26.88
N ARG A 179 3.66 4.54 -26.33
CA ARG A 179 5.07 4.32 -26.73
C ARG A 179 5.22 3.31 -27.88
N GLY A 180 4.09 2.85 -28.46
CA GLY A 180 4.06 1.97 -29.63
C GLY A 180 4.28 0.49 -29.31
N TYR A 181 4.17 0.06 -28.06
CA TYR A 181 4.20 -1.34 -27.69
C TYR A 181 2.80 -1.96 -27.85
N ALA A 182 2.76 -3.25 -28.17
CA ALA A 182 1.52 -3.96 -28.41
C ALA A 182 0.71 -4.13 -27.11
N VAL A 183 -0.44 -3.44 -27.03
CA VAL A 183 -1.46 -3.61 -25.98
C VAL A 183 -2.80 -3.76 -26.70
N PRO A 184 -3.56 -4.85 -26.48
CA PRO A 184 -4.83 -5.06 -27.17
C PRO A 184 -5.86 -3.97 -26.88
N ASP A 185 -6.62 -3.55 -27.89
CA ASP A 185 -7.72 -2.58 -27.74
C ASP A 185 -8.72 -3.03 -26.67
N ALA A 186 -9.00 -4.33 -26.57
CA ALA A 186 -9.90 -4.89 -25.58
C ALA A 186 -9.40 -4.66 -24.14
N VAL A 187 -8.07 -4.62 -23.93
CA VAL A 187 -7.45 -4.31 -22.63
C VAL A 187 -7.56 -2.82 -22.33
N LEU A 188 -7.30 -1.97 -23.32
CA LEU A 188 -7.34 -0.50 -23.18
C LEU A 188 -8.76 0.04 -22.98
N SER A 189 -9.77 -0.59 -23.61
CA SER A 189 -11.18 -0.19 -23.58
C SER A 189 -12.03 -0.93 -22.55
N ARG A 190 -11.43 -1.79 -21.73
CA ARG A 190 -12.15 -2.56 -20.71
C ARG A 190 -12.88 -1.66 -19.70
N ASP A 191 -13.90 -2.18 -19.05
CA ASP A 191 -14.49 -1.55 -17.86
C ASP A 191 -13.49 -1.58 -16.70
N VAL A 192 -12.89 -0.43 -16.39
CA VAL A 192 -11.87 -0.29 -15.33
C VAL A 192 -12.43 -0.48 -13.92
N SER A 193 -13.76 -0.52 -13.73
CA SER A 193 -14.40 -0.84 -12.45
C SER A 193 -14.36 -2.34 -12.13
N GLN A 194 -14.03 -3.15 -13.11
CA GLN A 194 -13.85 -4.60 -12.97
C GLN A 194 -12.37 -4.93 -12.73
N ARG A 195 -12.16 -6.08 -12.11
CA ARG A 195 -10.81 -6.61 -11.91
C ARG A 195 -10.08 -6.74 -13.26
N TYR A 196 -8.80 -6.40 -13.25
CA TYR A 196 -7.92 -6.67 -14.40
C TYR A 196 -7.72 -8.19 -14.56
N GLU A 197 -7.87 -8.67 -15.79
CA GLU A 197 -7.58 -10.06 -16.17
C GLU A 197 -6.33 -10.08 -17.07
N PRO A 198 -5.43 -11.08 -16.89
CA PRO A 198 -4.18 -11.16 -17.66
C PRO A 198 -4.40 -11.28 -19.17
N SER A 199 -3.48 -10.70 -19.96
CA SER A 199 -3.45 -10.80 -21.43
C SER A 199 -2.13 -11.39 -21.91
N ALA A 200 -2.21 -12.40 -22.79
CA ALA A 200 -1.03 -13.02 -23.39
C ALA A 200 -0.22 -12.03 -24.24
N GLU A 201 -0.88 -11.08 -24.91
CA GLU A 201 -0.21 -10.07 -25.70
C GLU A 201 0.54 -9.07 -24.83
N VAL A 202 -0.02 -8.68 -23.67
CA VAL A 202 0.68 -7.85 -22.68
C VAL A 202 1.85 -8.61 -22.07
N GLU A 203 1.71 -9.91 -21.82
CA GLU A 203 2.81 -10.76 -21.36
C GLU A 203 3.94 -10.80 -22.40
N ALA A 204 3.62 -10.98 -23.69
CA ALA A 204 4.62 -10.95 -24.76
C ALA A 204 5.35 -9.59 -24.85
N THR A 205 4.63 -8.50 -24.63
CA THR A 205 5.22 -7.15 -24.57
C THR A 205 6.23 -7.04 -23.42
N TRP A 206 5.88 -7.47 -22.21
CA TRP A 206 6.81 -7.48 -21.08
C TRP A 206 7.98 -8.43 -21.29
N THR A 207 7.77 -9.60 -21.92
CA THR A 207 8.83 -10.52 -22.30
C THR A 207 9.84 -9.85 -23.22
N ALA A 208 9.38 -9.14 -24.24
CA ALA A 208 10.25 -8.41 -25.16
C ALA A 208 11.03 -7.29 -24.45
N LEU A 209 10.38 -6.54 -23.55
CA LEU A 209 11.04 -5.50 -22.75
C LEU A 209 12.13 -6.05 -21.84
N TYR A 210 11.87 -7.17 -21.16
CA TYR A 210 12.84 -7.81 -20.27
C TYR A 210 13.97 -8.55 -21.02
N SER A 211 13.74 -8.97 -22.25
CA SER A 211 14.80 -9.56 -23.12
C SER A 211 15.73 -8.51 -23.73
N GLY A 212 15.39 -7.23 -23.61
CA GLY A 212 16.19 -6.10 -24.09
C GLY A 212 17.21 -5.59 -23.08
N ASP A 213 17.50 -4.28 -23.15
CA ASP A 213 18.40 -3.61 -22.20
C ASP A 213 17.74 -3.51 -20.80
N PRO A 214 18.31 -4.14 -19.75
CA PRO A 214 17.76 -4.06 -18.39
C PRO A 214 17.78 -2.65 -17.81
N GLU A 215 18.63 -1.75 -18.33
CA GLU A 215 18.69 -0.36 -17.91
C GLU A 215 17.71 0.54 -18.70
N ALA A 216 17.00 -0.01 -19.69
CA ALA A 216 15.96 0.72 -20.38
C ALA A 216 14.88 1.22 -19.42
N GLU A 217 14.34 2.40 -19.69
CA GLU A 217 13.38 3.11 -18.83
C GLU A 217 12.17 2.24 -18.46
N LEU A 218 11.58 1.52 -19.45
CA LEU A 218 10.42 0.66 -19.24
C LEU A 218 10.76 -0.65 -18.52
N ALA A 219 11.96 -1.22 -18.72
CA ALA A 219 12.42 -2.36 -17.94
C ALA A 219 12.55 -1.99 -16.46
N ARG A 220 13.14 -0.83 -16.16
CA ARG A 220 13.22 -0.30 -14.78
C ARG A 220 11.84 -0.01 -14.17
N LEU A 221 10.88 0.45 -14.96
CA LEU A 221 9.48 0.60 -14.52
C LEU A 221 8.89 -0.77 -14.15
N GLY A 222 9.07 -1.78 -15.00
CA GLY A 222 8.63 -3.15 -14.72
C GLY A 222 9.21 -3.71 -13.43
N GLU A 223 10.51 -3.50 -13.17
CA GLU A 223 11.14 -3.92 -11.91
C GLU A 223 10.60 -3.16 -10.70
N ALA A 224 10.36 -1.85 -10.82
CA ALA A 224 9.78 -1.08 -9.73
C ALA A 224 8.35 -1.56 -9.38
N LEU A 225 7.54 -1.88 -10.38
CA LEU A 225 6.20 -2.47 -10.20
C LEU A 225 6.28 -3.88 -9.59
N THR A 226 7.24 -4.70 -10.02
CA THR A 226 7.44 -6.05 -9.48
C THR A 226 7.82 -6.02 -8.00
N ASN A 227 8.68 -5.08 -7.58
CA ASN A 227 9.02 -4.88 -6.18
C ASN A 227 7.79 -4.51 -5.33
N VAL A 228 6.91 -3.64 -5.84
CA VAL A 228 5.62 -3.32 -5.21
C VAL A 228 4.75 -4.58 -5.10
N ALA A 229 4.61 -5.33 -6.20
CA ALA A 229 3.78 -6.53 -6.25
C ALA A 229 4.26 -7.61 -5.26
N GLU A 230 5.58 -7.81 -5.15
CA GLU A 230 6.19 -8.74 -4.19
C GLU A 230 5.85 -8.34 -2.75
N LEU A 231 6.00 -7.06 -2.38
CA LEU A 231 5.73 -6.60 -1.03
C LEU A 231 4.25 -6.64 -0.67
N VAL A 232 3.35 -6.37 -1.62
CA VAL A 232 1.91 -6.58 -1.45
C VAL A 232 1.58 -8.07 -1.24
N TRP A 233 2.22 -8.96 -1.99
CA TRP A 233 2.08 -10.39 -1.79
C TRP A 233 2.57 -10.83 -0.41
N ARG A 234 3.74 -10.34 0.05
CA ARG A 234 4.29 -10.60 1.38
C ARG A 234 3.34 -10.10 2.47
N TRP A 235 2.81 -8.87 2.34
CA TRP A 235 1.86 -8.31 3.30
C TRP A 235 0.62 -9.20 3.49
N ARG A 236 0.05 -9.70 2.39
CA ARG A 236 -1.10 -10.62 2.43
C ARG A 236 -0.77 -11.95 3.10
N ASN A 237 0.42 -12.49 2.87
CA ASN A 237 0.88 -13.73 3.50
C ASN A 237 1.19 -13.53 4.99
N ASP A 238 1.82 -12.43 5.38
CA ASP A 238 2.08 -12.10 6.79
C ASP A 238 0.77 -11.93 7.56
N HIS A 239 -0.24 -11.29 6.96
CA HIS A 239 -1.60 -11.24 7.50
C HIS A 239 -2.17 -12.64 7.73
N LEU A 240 -2.09 -13.50 6.74
CA LEU A 240 -2.57 -14.90 6.84
C LEU A 240 -1.86 -15.63 7.97
N VAL A 241 -0.54 -15.51 8.08
CA VAL A 241 0.26 -16.15 9.13
C VAL A 241 -0.10 -15.60 10.51
N ALA A 242 -0.16 -14.27 10.68
CA ALA A 242 -0.54 -13.62 11.93
C ALA A 242 -1.95 -14.06 12.40
N THR A 243 -2.91 -14.09 11.48
CA THR A 243 -4.27 -14.56 11.75
C THR A 243 -4.31 -16.04 12.18
N ARG A 244 -3.58 -16.91 11.47
CA ARG A 244 -3.48 -18.33 11.84
C ARG A 244 -2.90 -18.53 13.25
N ARG A 245 -1.88 -17.75 13.61
CA ARG A 245 -1.25 -17.80 14.93
C ARG A 245 -2.21 -17.34 16.04
N ALA A 246 -2.97 -16.26 15.80
CA ALA A 246 -3.85 -15.66 16.82
C ALA A 246 -5.18 -16.43 17.00
N MET A 247 -5.75 -16.97 15.94
CA MET A 247 -7.12 -17.54 16.00
C MET A 247 -7.30 -18.92 15.35
N GLY A 248 -6.27 -19.49 14.75
CA GLY A 248 -6.36 -20.79 14.07
C GLY A 248 -7.41 -20.75 12.95
N ALA A 249 -8.29 -21.76 12.89
CA ALA A 249 -9.33 -21.89 11.87
C ALA A 249 -10.66 -21.19 12.23
N LYS A 250 -10.70 -20.34 13.25
CA LYS A 250 -11.92 -19.60 13.64
C LYS A 250 -12.39 -18.67 12.53
N ALA A 251 -13.71 -18.45 12.43
CA ALA A 251 -14.28 -17.44 11.53
C ALA A 251 -13.77 -16.02 11.87
N GLY A 252 -13.66 -15.15 10.89
CA GLY A 252 -13.33 -13.75 11.09
C GLY A 252 -14.43 -12.99 11.85
N THR A 253 -14.07 -11.90 12.58
CA THR A 253 -15.02 -11.06 13.33
C THR A 253 -16.08 -10.44 12.42
N GLY A 254 -15.74 -10.06 11.20
CA GLY A 254 -16.68 -9.52 10.20
C GLY A 254 -17.48 -10.57 9.42
N GLY A 255 -17.65 -11.79 9.92
CA GLY A 255 -18.44 -12.85 9.28
C GLY A 255 -17.78 -13.53 8.07
N SER A 256 -16.50 -13.23 7.79
CA SER A 256 -15.74 -13.90 6.72
C SER A 256 -15.39 -15.34 7.10
N ALA A 257 -15.07 -16.18 6.07
CA ALA A 257 -14.55 -17.53 6.29
C ALA A 257 -13.15 -17.56 6.96
N GLY A 258 -12.69 -16.45 7.53
CA GLY A 258 -11.43 -16.34 8.26
C GLY A 258 -10.22 -16.69 7.38
N VAL A 259 -9.41 -17.65 7.86
CA VAL A 259 -8.16 -18.06 7.20
C VAL A 259 -8.38 -18.51 5.74
N ALA A 260 -9.44 -19.27 5.44
CA ALA A 260 -9.71 -19.74 4.07
C ALA A 260 -9.98 -18.57 3.08
N TRP A 261 -10.58 -17.47 3.55
CA TRP A 261 -10.75 -16.26 2.75
C TRP A 261 -9.41 -15.56 2.52
N LEU A 262 -8.57 -15.44 3.56
CA LEU A 262 -7.23 -14.84 3.45
C LEU A 262 -6.32 -15.63 2.52
N GLU A 263 -6.38 -16.96 2.54
CA GLU A 263 -5.64 -17.83 1.60
C GLU A 263 -5.96 -17.51 0.15
N LYS A 264 -7.24 -17.38 -0.20
CA LYS A 264 -7.66 -16.99 -1.55
C LYS A 264 -7.16 -15.58 -1.93
N ARG A 265 -7.11 -14.66 -0.95
CA ARG A 265 -6.58 -13.30 -1.20
C ARG A 265 -5.07 -13.30 -1.39
N ALA A 266 -4.33 -14.09 -0.59
CA ALA A 266 -2.88 -14.19 -0.69
C ALA A 266 -2.40 -14.78 -2.03
N GLN A 267 -3.22 -15.62 -2.68
CA GLN A 267 -2.90 -16.21 -3.99
C GLN A 267 -3.08 -15.23 -5.17
N LYS A 268 -3.71 -14.05 -4.96
CA LYS A 268 -3.94 -13.10 -6.03
C LYS A 268 -2.66 -12.30 -6.32
N ASN A 269 -2.14 -12.45 -7.52
CA ASN A 269 -1.05 -11.61 -8.01
C ASN A 269 -1.59 -10.25 -8.48
N VAL A 270 -0.86 -9.20 -8.19
CA VAL A 270 -1.01 -7.88 -8.83
C VAL A 270 -0.02 -7.78 -9.97
N PHE A 271 -0.36 -7.06 -11.04
CA PHE A 271 0.47 -6.95 -12.25
C PHE A 271 0.90 -8.32 -12.78
N PRO A 272 -0.05 -9.20 -13.13
CA PRO A 272 0.21 -10.62 -13.31
C PRO A 272 1.24 -10.94 -14.40
N GLU A 273 1.28 -10.20 -15.51
CA GLU A 273 2.19 -10.44 -16.62
C GLU A 273 3.65 -10.15 -16.27
N LEU A 274 3.92 -9.26 -15.31
CA LEU A 274 5.29 -9.03 -14.82
C LEU A 274 5.90 -10.27 -14.15
N TRP A 275 5.04 -11.15 -13.63
CA TRP A 275 5.46 -12.42 -13.03
C TRP A 275 5.65 -13.50 -14.09
N THR A 276 4.70 -13.65 -15.01
CA THR A 276 4.70 -14.74 -15.99
C THR A 276 5.70 -14.51 -17.12
N ALA A 277 5.89 -13.27 -17.59
CA ALA A 277 6.87 -12.90 -18.61
C ALA A 277 8.30 -13.37 -18.26
N ARG A 278 8.66 -13.41 -16.96
CA ARG A 278 9.98 -13.87 -16.50
C ARG A 278 10.29 -15.32 -16.84
N SER A 279 9.28 -16.13 -17.12
CA SER A 279 9.47 -17.53 -17.53
C SER A 279 9.87 -17.67 -19.01
N HIS A 280 9.84 -16.56 -19.76
CA HIS A 280 10.06 -16.53 -21.22
C HIS A 280 11.27 -15.67 -21.62
N VAL A 281 12.02 -15.15 -20.65
CA VAL A 281 13.25 -14.35 -20.87
C VAL A 281 14.48 -15.23 -20.83
#